data_841df61f5b88f81c9275fb74b0d6cd68
#
_entry.id   841df61f5b88f81c9275fb74b0d6cd68
#
_cell.length_a   1.000
_cell.length_b   1.000
_cell.length_c   1.000
_cell.angle_alpha   90.00
_cell.angle_beta   90.00
_cell.angle_gamma   90.00
#
_symmetry.space_group_name_H-M   'P 1'
#
loop_
_entity.id
_entity.type
_entity.pdbx_description
1 polymer ?
#
loop_
_entity_poly.entity_id
_entity_poly.type
_entity_poly.pdbx_seq_one_letter_code
_entity_poly.pdbx_strand_id
1 'polypeptide(L)'
;EKEEVIEAGGLRIIGTERHESRRIDNQLRGRSGRQGDKGSSIFYISLEDDIARIFGGDKLKRITEMMNVDDDMAISNSVISKQIERAQRMVESRNFSIRKSVLSYDDVMNKQREIIYEERNKVLDGVDVHAQVIDMIEPVAREIVGFYYDDEKPVEEWDLEAFNRALEQRLFPEGTAFITAEKAKKLSREGLVEEVAAKAKELLEEKVKYCESVGLDFHDLERFVLLRNVDSKWMGHIDAMSSLREGIGLRGYGQHN
;
A
#
# COMPACT_ATOMS: atom_id res chain seq x y z
N GLU A 1 28.34 -19.44 46.12
CA GLU A 1 28.45 -18.83 44.76
C GLU A 1 27.72 -17.48 44.67
N LYS A 2 26.38 -17.36 45.00
CA LYS A 2 25.65 -16.06 44.87
C LYS A 2 26.22 -15.03 45.87
N GLU A 3 26.46 -15.42 47.10
CA GLU A 3 26.99 -14.53 48.12
C GLU A 3 28.41 -14.05 47.77
N GLU A 4 29.28 -14.93 47.28
CA GLU A 4 30.61 -14.60 46.79
C GLU A 4 30.59 -13.58 45.66
N VAL A 5 29.61 -13.71 44.73
CA VAL A 5 29.43 -12.73 43.64
C VAL A 5 28.97 -11.38 44.16
N ILE A 6 28.08 -11.34 45.16
CA ILE A 6 27.63 -10.11 45.80
C ILE A 6 28.75 -9.43 46.56
N GLU A 7 29.56 -10.19 47.28
CA GLU A 7 30.77 -9.70 48.00
C GLU A 7 31.82 -9.14 47.05
N ALA A 8 32.00 -9.76 45.87
CA ALA A 8 32.87 -9.28 44.80
C ALA A 8 32.38 -8.02 44.08
N GLY A 9 31.19 -7.48 44.43
CA GLY A 9 30.61 -6.29 43.83
C GLY A 9 29.44 -6.54 42.89
N GLY A 10 28.99 -7.81 42.82
CA GLY A 10 27.85 -8.22 41.98
C GLY A 10 28.19 -8.47 40.51
N LEU A 11 27.17 -8.67 39.71
CA LEU A 11 27.32 -8.94 38.27
C LEU A 11 27.81 -7.69 37.53
N ARG A 12 28.90 -7.83 36.79
CA ARG A 12 29.44 -6.80 35.92
C ARG A 12 29.09 -7.10 34.47
N ILE A 13 28.36 -6.17 33.82
CA ILE A 13 28.02 -6.24 32.41
C ILE A 13 29.05 -5.46 31.61
N ILE A 14 29.62 -6.09 30.59
CA ILE A 14 30.56 -5.47 29.65
C ILE A 14 29.88 -5.53 28.26
N GLY A 15 29.54 -4.39 27.70
CA GLY A 15 29.09 -4.27 26.31
C GLY A 15 30.27 -3.84 25.43
N THR A 16 30.50 -4.53 24.34
CA THR A 16 31.57 -4.23 23.38
C THR A 16 31.11 -3.33 22.23
N GLU A 17 29.80 -3.03 22.18
CA GLU A 17 29.16 -2.13 21.23
C GLU A 17 27.86 -1.59 21.82
N ARG A 18 27.24 -0.62 21.14
CA ARG A 18 25.89 -0.13 21.46
C ARG A 18 24.88 -0.65 20.46
N HIS A 19 23.72 -1.07 20.95
CA HIS A 19 22.61 -1.44 20.08
C HIS A 19 21.96 -0.20 19.45
N GLU A 20 21.30 -0.38 18.34
CA GLU A 20 20.51 0.71 17.69
C GLU A 20 19.43 1.29 18.61
N SER A 21 18.88 0.48 19.51
CA SER A 21 17.86 0.91 20.47
C SER A 21 18.41 0.99 21.89
N ARG A 22 18.31 2.16 22.50
CA ARG A 22 18.66 2.40 23.90
C ARG A 22 17.90 1.48 24.86
N ARG A 23 16.71 1.03 24.50
CA ARG A 23 15.91 0.09 25.29
C ARG A 23 16.64 -1.24 25.45
N ILE A 24 17.28 -1.74 24.40
CA ILE A 24 18.03 -3.01 24.44
C ILE A 24 19.27 -2.85 25.33
N ASP A 25 20.00 -1.74 25.22
CA ASP A 25 21.11 -1.43 26.11
C ASP A 25 20.67 -1.39 27.58
N ASN A 26 19.52 -0.77 27.88
CA ASN A 26 18.96 -0.73 29.20
C ASN A 26 18.52 -2.10 29.72
N GLN A 27 17.99 -2.97 28.83
CA GLN A 27 17.69 -4.35 29.18
C GLN A 27 18.95 -5.14 29.52
N LEU A 28 20.05 -4.90 28.80
CA LEU A 28 21.34 -5.51 29.09
C LEU A 28 21.88 -5.00 30.43
N ARG A 29 21.89 -3.69 30.66
CA ARG A 29 22.26 -3.07 31.96
C ARG A 29 21.43 -3.60 33.11
N GLY A 30 20.12 -3.77 32.89
CA GLY A 30 19.17 -4.30 33.86
C GLY A 30 19.38 -5.79 34.21
N ARG A 31 20.33 -6.45 33.60
CA ARG A 31 20.76 -7.80 34.01
C ARG A 31 21.62 -7.77 35.28
N SER A 32 22.34 -6.65 35.54
CA SER A 32 23.01 -6.38 36.79
C SER A 32 22.08 -5.65 37.77
N GLY A 33 22.32 -5.76 39.08
CA GLY A 33 21.57 -5.05 40.11
C GLY A 33 20.10 -5.48 40.23
N ARG A 34 19.70 -6.67 39.85
CA ARG A 34 18.34 -7.18 40.02
C ARG A 34 17.94 -7.28 41.46
N GLN A 35 16.71 -6.89 41.79
CA GLN A 35 16.16 -6.92 43.15
C GLN A 35 16.98 -6.14 44.19
N GLY A 36 17.77 -5.15 43.75
CA GLY A 36 18.61 -4.35 44.65
C GLY A 36 19.98 -4.91 44.90
N ASP A 37 20.35 -6.03 44.27
CA ASP A 37 21.72 -6.58 44.37
C ASP A 37 22.73 -5.58 43.79
N LYS A 38 23.97 -5.61 44.29
CA LYS A 38 25.08 -4.84 43.73
C LYS A 38 25.36 -5.30 42.31
N GLY A 39 25.77 -4.35 41.45
CA GLY A 39 26.16 -4.65 40.08
C GLY A 39 26.70 -3.44 39.36
N SER A 40 27.37 -3.64 38.25
CA SER A 40 27.92 -2.56 37.43
C SER A 40 27.78 -2.87 35.94
N SER A 41 27.79 -1.82 35.12
CA SER A 41 27.80 -1.98 33.66
C SER A 41 28.72 -0.97 33.03
N ILE A 42 29.45 -1.38 31.99
CA ILE A 42 30.29 -0.53 31.16
C ILE A 42 30.10 -0.90 29.69
N PHE A 43 30.14 0.11 28.82
CA PHE A 43 30.12 -0.09 27.37
C PHE A 43 31.40 0.49 26.78
N TYR A 44 32.10 -0.32 26.03
CA TYR A 44 33.23 0.07 25.19
C TYR A 44 32.67 0.25 23.75
N ILE A 45 33.02 1.33 23.12
CA ILE A 45 32.47 1.74 21.81
C ILE A 45 33.63 2.15 20.93
N SER A 46 33.68 1.61 19.71
CA SER A 46 34.57 2.06 18.67
C SER A 46 33.98 3.17 17.86
N LEU A 47 34.79 4.07 17.30
CA LEU A 47 34.35 5.04 16.30
C LEU A 47 33.99 4.39 14.95
N GLU A 48 34.40 3.13 14.77
CA GLU A 48 34.09 2.30 13.60
C GLU A 48 32.75 1.58 13.72
N ASP A 49 32.16 1.55 14.94
CA ASP A 49 30.85 0.95 15.15
C ASP A 49 29.80 1.63 14.26
N ASP A 50 28.84 0.86 13.76
CA ASP A 50 27.82 1.34 12.81
C ASP A 50 27.06 2.59 13.31
N ILE A 51 26.73 2.64 14.59
CA ILE A 51 26.05 3.81 15.19
C ILE A 51 26.95 5.05 15.14
N ALA A 52 28.24 4.89 15.45
CA ALA A 52 29.18 5.97 15.39
C ALA A 52 29.43 6.44 13.94
N ARG A 53 29.60 5.51 13.02
CA ARG A 53 29.88 5.76 11.60
C ARG A 53 28.73 6.46 10.88
N ILE A 54 27.49 5.95 11.05
CA ILE A 54 26.32 6.44 10.27
C ILE A 54 25.79 7.77 10.82
N PHE A 55 25.78 7.97 12.13
CA PHE A 55 25.09 9.10 12.76
C PHE A 55 25.98 10.06 13.52
N GLY A 56 27.25 9.78 13.67
CA GLY A 56 28.16 10.60 14.47
C GLY A 56 29.57 10.70 13.94
N GLY A 57 29.95 9.92 12.92
CA GLY A 57 31.30 9.69 12.48
C GLY A 57 32.16 10.96 12.32
N ASP A 58 31.70 11.91 11.52
CA ASP A 58 32.46 13.15 11.26
C ASP A 58 32.62 14.03 12.48
N LYS A 59 31.59 14.12 13.33
CA LYS A 59 31.63 14.94 14.55
C LYS A 59 32.48 14.28 15.64
N LEU A 60 32.35 12.98 15.80
CA LEU A 60 33.14 12.20 16.73
C LEU A 60 34.62 12.21 16.33
N LYS A 61 34.90 12.03 15.04
CA LYS A 61 36.24 12.08 14.50
C LYS A 61 36.92 13.45 14.73
N ARG A 62 36.21 14.54 14.45
CA ARG A 62 36.71 15.90 14.77
C ARG A 62 36.98 16.12 16.25
N ILE A 63 36.14 15.58 17.13
CA ILE A 63 36.35 15.71 18.58
C ILE A 63 37.58 14.94 19.02
N THR A 64 37.81 13.72 18.50
CA THR A 64 39.02 12.94 18.83
C THR A 64 40.28 13.55 18.26
N GLU A 65 40.24 14.07 17.02
CA GLU A 65 41.35 14.81 16.41
C GLU A 65 41.71 16.06 17.22
N MET A 66 40.70 16.83 17.69
CA MET A 66 40.93 17.99 18.54
C MET A 66 41.51 17.66 19.91
N MET A 67 41.24 16.47 20.43
CA MET A 67 41.76 16.00 21.72
C MET A 67 43.16 15.40 21.62
N ASN A 68 43.71 15.24 20.42
CA ASN A 68 45.04 14.70 20.12
C ASN A 68 45.32 13.39 20.86
N VAL A 69 44.34 12.44 20.80
CA VAL A 69 44.37 11.17 21.53
C VAL A 69 44.92 10.08 20.64
N ASP A 70 45.79 9.23 21.15
CA ASP A 70 46.28 8.05 20.46
C ASP A 70 45.11 7.06 20.19
N ASP A 71 45.13 6.38 19.05
CA ASP A 71 44.07 5.48 18.58
C ASP A 71 43.76 4.32 19.57
N ASP A 72 44.75 3.91 20.38
CA ASP A 72 44.62 2.85 21.36
C ASP A 72 44.18 3.32 22.78
N MET A 73 43.90 4.62 22.95
CA MET A 73 43.60 5.18 24.26
C MET A 73 42.09 5.22 24.55
N ALA A 74 41.66 4.56 25.62
CA ALA A 74 40.27 4.61 26.06
C ALA A 74 39.87 6.01 26.57
N ILE A 75 38.94 6.67 25.85
CA ILE A 75 38.46 8.01 26.17
C ILE A 75 37.16 7.90 26.99
N SER A 76 37.17 8.40 28.22
CA SER A 76 35.96 8.59 29.00
C SER A 76 35.54 10.05 28.98
N ASN A 77 34.62 10.43 28.08
CA ASN A 77 34.15 11.81 27.93
C ASN A 77 32.65 11.87 27.86
N SER A 78 32.06 12.74 28.67
CA SER A 78 30.60 12.95 28.71
C SER A 78 30.03 13.52 27.40
N VAL A 79 30.84 14.26 26.63
CA VAL A 79 30.43 14.81 25.33
C VAL A 79 30.28 13.68 24.31
N ILE A 80 31.22 12.73 24.27
CA ILE A 80 31.15 11.56 23.40
C ILE A 80 29.93 10.72 23.76
N SER A 81 29.70 10.42 25.03
CA SER A 81 28.53 9.69 25.50
C SER A 81 27.20 10.34 25.06
N LYS A 82 27.11 11.67 25.18
CA LYS A 82 25.91 12.41 24.70
C LYS A 82 25.73 12.37 23.19
N GLN A 83 26.81 12.38 22.40
CA GLN A 83 26.71 12.25 20.94
C GLN A 83 26.21 10.85 20.54
N ILE A 84 26.68 9.80 21.18
CA ILE A 84 26.22 8.43 20.96
C ILE A 84 24.73 8.29 21.32
N GLU A 85 24.29 8.85 22.45
CA GLU A 85 22.86 8.87 22.79
C GLU A 85 22.02 9.64 21.78
N ARG A 86 22.54 10.71 21.18
CA ARG A 86 21.86 11.43 20.10
C ARG A 86 21.78 10.58 18.84
N ALA A 87 22.86 9.90 18.48
CA ALA A 87 22.90 8.97 17.36
C ALA A 87 21.84 7.86 17.53
N GLN A 88 21.78 7.21 18.69
CA GLN A 88 20.76 6.22 18.98
C GLN A 88 19.33 6.78 18.83
N ARG A 89 19.06 7.99 19.34
CA ARG A 89 17.74 8.64 19.18
C ARG A 89 17.41 8.90 17.73
N MET A 90 18.37 9.27 16.90
CA MET A 90 18.16 9.46 15.46
C MET A 90 17.81 8.15 14.75
N VAL A 91 18.51 7.05 15.08
CA VAL A 91 18.18 5.70 14.56
C VAL A 91 16.79 5.28 15.00
N GLU A 92 16.48 5.41 16.29
CA GLU A 92 15.15 5.07 16.83
C GLU A 92 14.02 5.88 16.13
N SER A 93 14.24 7.19 15.94
CA SER A 93 13.28 8.06 15.24
C SER A 93 13.10 7.67 13.78
N ARG A 94 14.19 7.38 13.07
CA ARG A 94 14.15 6.89 11.68
C ARG A 94 13.38 5.58 11.58
N ASN A 95 13.72 4.60 12.42
CA ASN A 95 13.08 3.30 12.44
C ASN A 95 11.59 3.40 12.82
N PHE A 96 11.26 4.33 13.74
CA PHE A 96 9.86 4.64 14.06
C PHE A 96 9.11 5.21 12.87
N SER A 97 9.70 6.18 12.15
CA SER A 97 9.07 6.79 10.96
C SER A 97 8.84 5.76 9.86
N ILE A 98 9.82 4.89 9.61
CA ILE A 98 9.68 3.79 8.63
C ILE A 98 8.51 2.87 9.02
N ARG A 99 8.48 2.40 10.29
CA ARG A 99 7.40 1.54 10.76
C ARG A 99 6.03 2.23 10.69
N LYS A 100 5.97 3.51 11.03
CA LYS A 100 4.73 4.30 10.93
C LYS A 100 4.23 4.39 9.49
N SER A 101 5.13 4.63 8.53
CA SER A 101 4.77 4.68 7.11
C SER A 101 4.27 3.31 6.61
N VAL A 102 4.94 2.22 6.99
CA VAL A 102 4.49 0.87 6.64
C VAL A 102 3.10 0.59 7.22
N LEU A 103 2.89 0.91 8.49
CA LEU A 103 1.59 0.69 9.15
C LEU A 103 0.48 1.50 8.49
N SER A 104 0.73 2.78 8.19
CA SER A 104 -0.27 3.63 7.50
C SER A 104 -0.64 3.08 6.12
N TYR A 105 0.32 2.49 5.41
CA TYR A 105 0.07 1.82 4.14
C TYR A 105 -0.76 0.54 4.33
N ASP A 106 -0.39 -0.28 5.30
CA ASP A 106 -1.09 -1.53 5.60
C ASP A 106 -2.54 -1.27 6.05
N ASP A 107 -2.80 -0.18 6.79
CA ASP A 107 -4.16 0.23 7.18
C ASP A 107 -5.03 0.54 5.96
N VAL A 108 -4.50 1.25 4.96
CA VAL A 108 -5.21 1.52 3.70
C VAL A 108 -5.51 0.22 2.96
N MET A 109 -4.51 -0.65 2.81
CA MET A 109 -4.67 -1.94 2.13
C MET A 109 -5.67 -2.86 2.84
N ASN A 110 -5.65 -2.89 4.16
CA ASN A 110 -6.60 -3.67 4.95
C ASN A 110 -8.03 -3.15 4.77
N LYS A 111 -8.23 -1.83 4.78
CA LYS A 111 -9.55 -1.25 4.55
C LYS A 111 -10.10 -1.54 3.16
N GLN A 112 -9.25 -1.48 2.14
CA GLN A 112 -9.62 -1.88 0.78
C GLN A 112 -9.96 -3.37 0.70
N ARG A 113 -9.17 -4.22 1.38
CA ARG A 113 -9.42 -5.66 1.46
C ARG A 113 -10.77 -5.97 2.13
N GLU A 114 -11.08 -5.32 3.23
CA GLU A 114 -12.36 -5.48 3.93
C GLU A 114 -13.53 -5.18 2.99
N ILE A 115 -13.49 -4.06 2.27
CA ILE A 115 -14.54 -3.66 1.32
C ILE A 115 -14.70 -4.72 0.22
N ILE A 116 -13.61 -5.13 -0.42
CA ILE A 116 -13.67 -6.10 -1.51
C ILE A 116 -14.15 -7.46 -1.01
N TYR A 117 -13.71 -7.90 0.17
CA TYR A 117 -14.15 -9.18 0.73
C TYR A 117 -15.60 -9.15 1.19
N GLU A 118 -16.09 -8.01 1.69
CA GLU A 118 -17.50 -7.84 2.01
C GLU A 118 -18.36 -7.97 0.74
N GLU A 119 -18.02 -7.28 -0.33
CA GLU A 119 -18.72 -7.39 -1.62
C GLU A 119 -18.65 -8.81 -2.18
N ARG A 120 -17.48 -9.43 -2.14
CA ARG A 120 -17.30 -10.82 -2.56
C ARG A 120 -18.17 -11.79 -1.77
N ASN A 121 -18.25 -11.62 -0.46
CA ASN A 121 -19.08 -12.46 0.41
C ASN A 121 -20.56 -12.29 0.11
N LYS A 122 -21.05 -11.08 -0.16
CA LYS A 122 -22.44 -10.84 -0.60
C LYS A 122 -22.79 -11.68 -1.84
N VAL A 123 -21.88 -11.74 -2.81
CA VAL A 123 -22.08 -12.56 -4.01
C VAL A 123 -22.09 -14.05 -3.68
N LEU A 124 -21.22 -14.52 -2.77
CA LEU A 124 -21.17 -15.92 -2.33
C LEU A 124 -22.40 -16.34 -1.53
N ASP A 125 -22.91 -15.43 -0.69
CA ASP A 125 -24.07 -15.66 0.18
C ASP A 125 -25.42 -15.65 -0.58
N GLY A 126 -25.36 -15.42 -1.92
CA GLY A 126 -26.53 -15.52 -2.77
C GLY A 126 -27.41 -14.27 -2.85
N VAL A 127 -26.85 -13.10 -2.54
CA VAL A 127 -27.52 -11.82 -2.81
C VAL A 127 -27.81 -11.73 -4.32
N ASP A 128 -28.95 -11.16 -4.67
CA ASP A 128 -29.34 -10.95 -6.07
C ASP A 128 -28.29 -10.11 -6.83
N VAL A 129 -27.43 -10.81 -7.54
CA VAL A 129 -26.35 -10.23 -8.32
C VAL A 129 -26.88 -9.58 -9.60
N HIS A 130 -27.99 -10.06 -10.11
CA HIS A 130 -28.59 -9.58 -11.37
C HIS A 130 -28.98 -8.10 -11.27
N ALA A 131 -29.59 -7.69 -10.18
CA ALA A 131 -29.93 -6.29 -9.95
C ALA A 131 -28.66 -5.41 -9.94
N GLN A 132 -27.58 -5.87 -9.33
CA GLN A 132 -26.30 -5.15 -9.33
C GLN A 132 -25.70 -5.05 -10.74
N VAL A 133 -25.76 -6.10 -11.53
CA VAL A 133 -25.28 -6.08 -12.93
C VAL A 133 -26.09 -5.08 -13.77
N ILE A 134 -27.41 -5.02 -13.60
CA ILE A 134 -28.26 -4.03 -14.25
C ILE A 134 -27.85 -2.61 -13.86
N ASP A 135 -27.57 -2.36 -12.60
CA ASP A 135 -27.13 -1.04 -12.11
C ASP A 135 -25.75 -0.62 -12.64
N MET A 136 -24.88 -1.58 -13.01
CA MET A 136 -23.57 -1.31 -13.62
C MET A 136 -23.67 -0.86 -15.09
N ILE A 137 -24.78 -1.08 -15.77
CA ILE A 137 -24.94 -0.77 -17.20
C ILE A 137 -24.90 0.74 -17.45
N GLU A 138 -25.68 1.51 -16.68
CA GLU A 138 -25.80 2.96 -16.92
C GLU A 138 -24.48 3.72 -16.72
N PRO A 139 -23.69 3.51 -15.67
CA PRO A 139 -22.36 4.11 -15.53
C PRO A 139 -21.43 3.80 -16.71
N VAL A 140 -21.45 2.58 -17.24
CA VAL A 140 -20.63 2.18 -18.39
C VAL A 140 -21.13 2.87 -19.66
N ALA A 141 -22.44 2.93 -19.88
CA ALA A 141 -23.03 3.67 -21.00
C ALA A 141 -22.67 5.16 -20.93
N ARG A 142 -22.75 5.77 -19.78
CA ARG A 142 -22.39 7.17 -19.52
C ARG A 142 -20.90 7.45 -19.79
N GLU A 143 -20.02 6.56 -19.42
CA GLU A 143 -18.59 6.66 -19.72
C GLU A 143 -18.32 6.63 -21.22
N ILE A 144 -18.88 5.65 -21.93
CA ILE A 144 -18.68 5.50 -23.38
C ILE A 144 -19.28 6.69 -24.14
N VAL A 145 -20.53 7.02 -23.86
CA VAL A 145 -21.18 8.19 -24.48
C VAL A 145 -20.40 9.47 -24.17
N GLY A 146 -19.94 9.63 -22.92
CA GLY A 146 -19.17 10.79 -22.52
C GLY A 146 -17.85 10.98 -23.25
N PHE A 147 -17.25 9.90 -23.76
CA PHE A 147 -16.00 9.95 -24.52
C PHE A 147 -16.22 10.31 -26.00
N TYR A 148 -17.30 9.85 -26.60
CA TYR A 148 -17.56 10.02 -28.05
C TYR A 148 -18.54 11.16 -28.38
N TYR A 149 -19.33 11.63 -27.41
CA TYR A 149 -20.26 12.74 -27.57
C TYR A 149 -19.52 14.07 -27.50
N ASP A 150 -19.63 14.89 -28.54
CA ASP A 150 -19.01 16.21 -28.62
C ASP A 150 -20.05 17.25 -29.05
N ASP A 151 -20.45 18.12 -28.11
CA ASP A 151 -21.41 19.19 -28.34
C ASP A 151 -20.88 20.28 -29.27
N GLU A 152 -19.57 20.42 -29.41
CA GLU A 152 -18.95 21.49 -30.21
C GLU A 152 -18.81 21.10 -31.68
N LYS A 153 -18.93 19.79 -31.99
CA LYS A 153 -18.78 19.29 -33.35
C LYS A 153 -20.11 18.79 -33.94
N PRO A 154 -20.34 19.05 -35.24
CA PRO A 154 -21.48 18.45 -35.93
C PRO A 154 -21.32 16.91 -35.94
N VAL A 155 -22.46 16.20 -35.85
CA VAL A 155 -22.51 14.74 -35.77
C VAL A 155 -21.79 14.03 -36.92
N GLU A 156 -21.71 14.70 -38.09
CA GLU A 156 -21.02 14.23 -39.28
C GLU A 156 -19.50 14.08 -39.07
N GLU A 157 -18.95 14.77 -38.09
CA GLU A 157 -17.51 14.72 -37.72
C GLU A 157 -17.26 13.76 -36.59
N TRP A 158 -18.30 13.15 -36.01
CA TRP A 158 -18.11 12.14 -34.96
C TRP A 158 -17.62 10.83 -35.56
N ASP A 159 -16.72 10.15 -34.86
CA ASP A 159 -16.28 8.80 -35.20
C ASP A 159 -17.33 7.77 -34.72
N LEU A 160 -18.45 7.68 -35.48
CA LEU A 160 -19.55 6.77 -35.14
C LEU A 160 -19.12 5.28 -35.21
N GLU A 161 -18.13 4.96 -36.03
CA GLU A 161 -17.58 3.61 -36.11
C GLU A 161 -16.82 3.23 -34.83
N ALA A 162 -15.94 4.10 -34.36
CA ALA A 162 -15.25 3.89 -33.10
C ALA A 162 -16.22 3.88 -31.92
N PHE A 163 -17.26 4.72 -31.94
CA PHE A 163 -18.30 4.74 -30.92
C PHE A 163 -19.05 3.40 -30.84
N ASN A 164 -19.56 2.90 -31.97
CA ASN A 164 -20.22 1.59 -32.00
C ASN A 164 -19.29 0.46 -31.59
N ARG A 165 -18.05 0.48 -32.04
CA ARG A 165 -17.03 -0.50 -31.65
C ARG A 165 -16.77 -0.51 -30.14
N ALA A 166 -16.76 0.65 -29.49
CA ALA A 166 -16.62 0.75 -28.03
C ALA A 166 -17.85 0.19 -27.29
N LEU A 167 -19.05 0.37 -27.83
CA LEU A 167 -20.27 -0.25 -27.30
C LEU A 167 -20.27 -1.76 -27.45
N GLU A 168 -19.84 -2.28 -28.60
CA GLU A 168 -19.73 -3.73 -28.87
C GLU A 168 -18.69 -4.40 -27.94
N GLN A 169 -17.59 -3.72 -27.64
CA GLN A 169 -16.56 -4.27 -26.75
C GLN A 169 -17.01 -4.41 -25.29
N ARG A 170 -18.02 -3.65 -24.87
CA ARG A 170 -18.38 -3.57 -23.44
C ARG A 170 -19.84 -3.87 -23.13
N LEU A 171 -20.78 -3.57 -24.02
CA LEU A 171 -22.21 -3.65 -23.75
C LEU A 171 -23.02 -4.44 -24.79
N PHE A 172 -22.60 -4.47 -26.03
CA PHE A 172 -23.38 -5.04 -27.13
C PHE A 172 -22.67 -6.23 -27.80
N PRO A 173 -23.41 -7.15 -28.43
CA PRO A 173 -22.83 -8.15 -29.31
C PRO A 173 -22.13 -7.53 -30.53
N GLU A 174 -21.12 -8.19 -31.08
CA GLU A 174 -20.47 -7.78 -32.33
C GLU A 174 -21.48 -7.60 -33.46
N GLY A 175 -21.29 -6.57 -34.28
CA GLY A 175 -22.16 -6.25 -35.40
C GLY A 175 -23.41 -5.42 -35.05
N THR A 176 -23.51 -4.97 -33.80
CA THR A 176 -24.61 -4.12 -33.35
C THR A 176 -24.28 -2.65 -33.62
N ALA A 177 -24.47 -2.17 -34.85
CA ALA A 177 -24.32 -0.76 -35.19
C ALA A 177 -25.49 0.06 -34.61
N PHE A 178 -25.50 0.31 -33.31
CA PHE A 178 -26.61 0.93 -32.58
C PHE A 178 -26.69 2.44 -32.75
N ILE A 179 -25.56 3.14 -32.74
CA ILE A 179 -25.50 4.59 -32.89
C ILE A 179 -25.44 4.93 -34.40
N THR A 180 -26.48 5.53 -34.88
CA THR A 180 -26.56 6.06 -36.25
C THR A 180 -26.51 7.60 -36.24
N ALA A 181 -26.14 8.21 -37.36
CA ALA A 181 -26.12 9.66 -37.51
C ALA A 181 -27.49 10.31 -37.23
N GLU A 182 -28.59 9.62 -37.55
CA GLU A 182 -29.92 10.08 -37.24
C GLU A 182 -30.25 10.11 -35.76
N LYS A 183 -29.86 9.07 -35.03
CA LYS A 183 -30.00 9.00 -33.56
C LYS A 183 -29.12 10.04 -32.86
N ALA A 184 -27.88 10.15 -33.28
CA ALA A 184 -26.93 11.12 -32.72
C ALA A 184 -27.41 12.58 -32.91
N LYS A 185 -28.12 12.89 -34.00
CA LYS A 185 -28.69 14.22 -34.22
C LYS A 185 -29.94 14.52 -33.41
N LYS A 186 -30.72 13.51 -33.05
CA LYS A 186 -32.01 13.67 -32.36
C LYS A 186 -31.91 13.70 -30.86
N LEU A 187 -30.89 13.07 -30.29
CA LEU A 187 -30.78 12.83 -28.87
C LEU A 187 -29.68 13.71 -28.24
N SER A 188 -29.96 14.20 -27.06
CA SER A 188 -28.98 14.82 -26.19
C SER A 188 -28.02 13.75 -25.64
N ARG A 189 -26.96 14.19 -25.02
CA ARG A 189 -26.03 13.31 -24.33
C ARG A 189 -26.72 12.36 -23.36
N GLU A 190 -27.61 12.88 -22.49
CA GLU A 190 -28.37 12.07 -21.54
C GLU A 190 -29.34 11.12 -22.27
N GLY A 191 -30.00 11.57 -23.31
CA GLY A 191 -30.89 10.74 -24.13
C GLY A 191 -30.18 9.57 -24.81
N LEU A 192 -28.92 9.78 -25.26
CA LEU A 192 -28.06 8.68 -25.75
C LEU A 192 -27.66 7.69 -24.65
N VAL A 193 -27.34 8.18 -23.45
CA VAL A 193 -27.04 7.32 -22.31
C VAL A 193 -28.24 6.43 -21.96
N GLU A 194 -29.43 7.03 -21.88
CA GLU A 194 -30.67 6.32 -21.59
C GLU A 194 -30.99 5.25 -22.64
N GLU A 195 -30.87 5.61 -23.94
CA GLU A 195 -31.12 4.64 -25.02
C GLU A 195 -30.09 3.49 -25.05
N VAL A 196 -28.81 3.79 -24.85
CA VAL A 196 -27.75 2.78 -24.80
C VAL A 196 -27.99 1.86 -23.62
N ALA A 197 -28.28 2.42 -22.43
CA ALA A 197 -28.55 1.65 -21.23
C ALA A 197 -29.82 0.78 -21.38
N ALA A 198 -30.89 1.32 -21.95
CA ALA A 198 -32.14 0.58 -22.22
C ALA A 198 -31.87 -0.61 -23.16
N LYS A 199 -31.16 -0.36 -24.27
CA LYS A 199 -30.82 -1.47 -25.21
C LYS A 199 -29.91 -2.52 -24.59
N ALA A 200 -28.94 -2.12 -23.77
CA ALA A 200 -28.09 -3.06 -23.06
C ALA A 200 -28.88 -3.95 -22.08
N LYS A 201 -29.83 -3.37 -21.35
CA LYS A 201 -30.75 -4.12 -20.46
C LYS A 201 -31.62 -5.09 -21.23
N GLU A 202 -32.20 -4.65 -22.36
CA GLU A 202 -32.98 -5.53 -23.24
C GLU A 202 -32.18 -6.74 -23.71
N LEU A 203 -30.95 -6.51 -24.19
CA LEU A 203 -30.06 -7.58 -24.65
C LEU A 203 -29.66 -8.53 -23.53
N LEU A 204 -29.45 -8.02 -22.32
CA LEU A 204 -29.20 -8.84 -21.13
C LEU A 204 -30.37 -9.76 -20.82
N GLU A 205 -31.60 -9.22 -20.82
CA GLU A 205 -32.83 -9.99 -20.61
C GLU A 205 -33.06 -11.05 -21.68
N GLU A 206 -32.78 -10.75 -22.95
CA GLU A 206 -32.81 -11.73 -24.04
C GLU A 206 -31.81 -12.87 -23.79
N LYS A 207 -30.63 -12.54 -23.27
CA LYS A 207 -29.59 -13.50 -22.92
C LYS A 207 -30.01 -14.39 -21.76
N VAL A 208 -30.64 -13.84 -20.73
CA VAL A 208 -31.23 -14.59 -19.62
C VAL A 208 -32.22 -15.62 -20.14
N LYS A 209 -33.20 -15.18 -20.93
CA LYS A 209 -34.22 -16.08 -21.54
C LYS A 209 -33.61 -17.18 -22.41
N TYR A 210 -32.57 -16.82 -23.17
CA TYR A 210 -31.87 -17.82 -23.97
C TYR A 210 -31.19 -18.87 -23.11
N CYS A 211 -30.48 -18.48 -22.04
CA CYS A 211 -29.83 -19.42 -21.11
C CYS A 211 -30.85 -20.35 -20.45
N GLU A 212 -31.97 -19.79 -19.98
CA GLU A 212 -33.06 -20.60 -19.40
C GLU A 212 -33.60 -21.63 -20.41
N SER A 213 -33.75 -21.23 -21.70
CA SER A 213 -34.25 -22.12 -22.75
C SER A 213 -33.35 -23.32 -23.04
N VAL A 214 -32.07 -23.20 -22.76
CA VAL A 214 -31.07 -24.29 -22.91
C VAL A 214 -30.74 -24.98 -21.56
N GLY A 215 -31.46 -24.66 -20.49
CA GLY A 215 -31.30 -25.28 -19.18
C GLY A 215 -30.07 -24.81 -18.40
N LEU A 216 -29.54 -23.63 -18.72
CA LEU A 216 -28.44 -23.02 -17.98
C LEU A 216 -28.99 -21.96 -17.01
N ASP A 217 -28.53 -22.00 -15.77
CA ASP A 217 -28.81 -20.94 -14.80
C ASP A 217 -27.92 -19.71 -15.08
N PHE A 218 -28.55 -18.63 -15.53
CA PHE A 218 -27.84 -17.39 -15.86
C PHE A 218 -27.31 -16.70 -14.59
N HIS A 219 -27.98 -16.82 -13.47
CA HIS A 219 -27.54 -16.19 -12.21
C HIS A 219 -26.26 -16.86 -11.68
N ASP A 220 -26.11 -18.15 -11.86
CA ASP A 220 -24.84 -18.83 -11.53
C ASP A 220 -23.70 -18.37 -12.46
N LEU A 221 -24.00 -18.13 -13.74
CA LEU A 221 -23.02 -17.57 -14.67
C LEU A 221 -22.63 -16.15 -14.30
N GLU A 222 -23.59 -15.27 -13.97
CA GLU A 222 -23.32 -13.90 -13.51
C GLU A 222 -22.42 -13.90 -12.26
N ARG A 223 -22.77 -14.74 -11.30
CA ARG A 223 -22.00 -14.91 -10.06
C ARG A 223 -20.56 -15.35 -10.32
N PHE A 224 -20.40 -16.36 -11.18
CA PHE A 224 -19.08 -16.85 -11.57
C PHE A 224 -18.24 -15.78 -12.28
N VAL A 225 -18.82 -15.08 -13.26
CA VAL A 225 -18.13 -14.03 -14.00
C VAL A 225 -17.75 -12.86 -13.11
N LEU A 226 -18.66 -12.42 -12.22
CA LEU A 226 -18.41 -11.34 -11.29
C LEU A 226 -17.27 -11.68 -10.33
N LEU A 227 -17.31 -12.85 -9.68
CA LEU A 227 -16.26 -13.31 -8.78
C LEU A 227 -14.91 -13.40 -9.47
N ARG A 228 -14.86 -13.98 -10.67
CA ARG A 228 -13.62 -14.08 -11.44
C ARG A 228 -13.03 -12.70 -11.78
N ASN A 229 -13.87 -11.74 -12.15
CA ASN A 229 -13.41 -10.39 -12.46
C ASN A 229 -12.93 -9.66 -11.21
N VAL A 230 -13.66 -9.75 -10.09
CA VAL A 230 -13.26 -9.17 -8.81
C VAL A 230 -11.90 -9.74 -8.37
N ASP A 231 -11.75 -11.06 -8.37
CA ASP A 231 -10.51 -11.72 -7.96
C ASP A 231 -9.33 -11.31 -8.86
N SER A 232 -9.51 -11.30 -10.19
CA SER A 232 -8.47 -10.89 -11.14
C SER A 232 -8.06 -9.43 -10.97
N LYS A 233 -9.03 -8.53 -10.83
CA LYS A 233 -8.77 -7.08 -10.64
C LYS A 233 -8.15 -6.80 -9.28
N TRP A 234 -8.56 -7.53 -8.24
CA TRP A 234 -7.98 -7.42 -6.91
C TRP A 234 -6.52 -7.84 -6.87
N MET A 235 -6.17 -8.96 -7.51
CA MET A 235 -4.77 -9.40 -7.63
C MET A 235 -3.91 -8.35 -8.33
N GLY A 236 -4.36 -7.83 -9.47
CA GLY A 236 -3.67 -6.75 -10.17
C GLY A 236 -3.55 -5.47 -9.36
N HIS A 237 -4.55 -5.15 -8.53
CA HIS A 237 -4.50 -4.01 -7.62
C HIS A 237 -3.44 -4.19 -6.53
N ILE A 238 -3.35 -5.38 -5.92
CA ILE A 238 -2.31 -5.68 -4.91
C ILE A 238 -0.92 -5.50 -5.52
N ASP A 239 -0.68 -6.01 -6.73
CA ASP A 239 0.60 -5.88 -7.43
C ASP A 239 0.94 -4.41 -7.72
N ALA A 240 -0.03 -3.65 -8.23
CA ALA A 240 0.12 -2.22 -8.50
C ALA A 240 0.44 -1.43 -7.22
N MET A 241 -0.24 -1.73 -6.13
CA MET A 241 0.00 -1.09 -4.83
C MET A 241 1.36 -1.45 -4.24
N SER A 242 1.82 -2.69 -4.42
CA SER A 242 3.17 -3.11 -4.00
C SER A 242 4.25 -2.35 -4.78
N SER A 243 4.09 -2.22 -6.09
CA SER A 243 4.99 -1.45 -6.96
C SER A 243 4.99 0.04 -6.60
N LEU A 244 3.82 0.60 -6.27
CA LEU A 244 3.70 1.99 -5.80
C LEU A 244 4.48 2.21 -4.50
N ARG A 245 4.36 1.29 -3.55
CA ARG A 245 5.09 1.36 -2.27
C ARG A 245 6.60 1.38 -2.47
N GLU A 246 7.12 0.53 -3.35
CA GLU A 246 8.53 0.50 -3.69
C GLU A 246 8.98 1.80 -4.38
N GLY A 247 8.20 2.30 -5.32
CA GLY A 247 8.47 3.55 -6.04
C GLY A 247 8.48 4.79 -5.15
N ILE A 248 7.60 4.86 -4.15
CA ILE A 248 7.58 5.95 -3.16
C ILE A 248 8.84 5.90 -2.30
N GLY A 249 9.28 4.71 -1.88
CA GLY A 249 10.53 4.54 -1.15
C GLY A 249 11.74 5.10 -1.90
N LEU A 250 11.84 4.83 -3.19
CA LEU A 250 12.92 5.32 -4.05
C LEU A 250 12.88 6.84 -4.25
N ARG A 251 11.69 7.45 -4.40
CA ARG A 251 11.54 8.91 -4.50
C ARG A 251 11.96 9.65 -3.24
N GLY A 252 11.77 9.05 -2.07
CA GLY A 252 12.26 9.60 -0.80
C GLY A 252 13.80 9.73 -0.75
N TYR A 253 14.52 8.87 -1.43
CA TYR A 253 15.98 8.96 -1.56
C TYR A 253 16.42 10.05 -2.56
N GLY A 254 15.64 10.31 -3.62
CA GLY A 254 15.97 11.31 -4.64
C GLY A 254 15.73 12.77 -4.23
N GLN A 255 15.01 13.03 -3.14
CA GLN A 255 14.75 14.40 -2.66
C GLN A 255 15.80 14.93 -1.67
N HIS A 256 16.85 14.17 -1.40
CA HIS A 256 17.96 14.55 -0.50
C HIS A 256 19.27 14.87 -1.22
N ASN A 257 19.22 15.15 -2.54
CA ASN A 257 20.35 15.73 -3.31
C ASN A 257 20.02 17.13 -3.80
#